data_27825766af35f162a12820e353b85d78
#
_entry.id   27825766af35f162a12820e353b85d78
#
_cell.length_a   1.000
_cell.length_b   1.000
_cell.length_c   1.000
_cell.angle_alpha   90.00
_cell.angle_beta   90.00
_cell.angle_gamma   90.00
#
_symmetry.space_group_name_H-M   'P 1'
#
loop_
_entity.id
_entity.type
_entity.pdbx_description
1 polymer ?
#
loop_
_entity_poly.entity_id
_entity_poly.type
_entity_poly.pdbx_seq_one_letter_code
_entity_poly.pdbx_strand_id
1 'polypeptide(L)'
;MEFRGAHASNARVPHLEENEPERATVRAAEPAFAVRQSRTMASARKPVIVRKFSRDWCAGYAGADFGQQKAELEFLDPGGKVVRMGWEQVKWICYVRDFPAGPADQANPERLLRKRFSSRPRTAGLWLRVTLSDGDELEGLAANDRTLVDGAGLLLTPPDTRSNTQRIYVPRQAIQSLEVVSLIGASERKRVEAARQGEQQPGLFPSDPDAN
;
A
#
# COMPACT_ATOMS: atom_id res chain seq x y z
N MET A 1 -19.20 -71.33 -3.43
CA MET A 1 -20.03 -71.25 -2.24
C MET A 1 -20.59 -69.87 -2.23
N GLU A 2 -21.70 -69.58 -2.91
CA GLU A 2 -23.12 -69.76 -2.61
C GLU A 2 -23.47 -69.33 -1.18
N PHE A 3 -24.31 -68.32 -1.04
CA PHE A 3 -25.74 -68.22 -0.81
C PHE A 3 -26.11 -66.75 -0.70
N ARG A 4 -26.97 -66.18 -1.54
CA ARG A 4 -28.46 -66.10 -1.59
C ARG A 4 -29.04 -65.67 -0.19
N GLY A 5 -29.92 -64.74 -0.09
CA GLY A 5 -31.09 -64.21 -0.82
C GLY A 5 -31.72 -63.12 0.01
N ALA A 6 -32.29 -62.15 -0.55
CA ALA A 6 -33.70 -61.87 -0.79
C ALA A 6 -34.57 -61.69 0.47
N HIS A 7 -35.20 -60.55 0.66
CA HIS A 7 -36.64 -60.38 0.49
C HIS A 7 -37.09 -58.93 0.69
N ALA A 8 -37.89 -58.51 -0.24
CA ALA A 8 -38.70 -57.31 -0.21
C ALA A 8 -39.87 -57.44 0.77
N SER A 9 -40.34 -56.38 1.32
CA SER A 9 -41.73 -56.26 1.77
C SER A 9 -42.23 -54.84 1.62
N ASN A 10 -43.26 -54.76 0.93
CA ASN A 10 -44.10 -53.69 0.47
C ASN A 10 -45.23 -53.49 1.51
N ALA A 11 -45.52 -52.29 1.95
CA ALA A 11 -46.80 -51.96 2.58
C ALA A 11 -47.07 -50.44 2.52
N ARG A 12 -47.87 -50.11 1.59
CA ARG A 12 -49.14 -49.38 1.54
C ARG A 12 -49.35 -48.19 2.49
N VAL A 13 -49.66 -47.09 1.78
CA VAL A 13 -50.30 -45.82 2.17
C VAL A 13 -51.71 -46.06 2.80
N PRO A 14 -52.16 -45.15 3.65
CA PRO A 14 -53.45 -44.51 3.39
C PRO A 14 -53.42 -43.00 3.35
N HIS A 15 -54.17 -42.52 2.42
CA HIS A 15 -54.81 -41.23 2.22
C HIS A 15 -55.72 -40.85 3.38
N LEU A 16 -55.85 -39.56 3.69
CA LEU A 16 -57.04 -38.82 4.13
C LEU A 16 -56.60 -37.44 4.58
N GLU A 17 -56.99 -36.53 3.95
CA GLU A 17 -58.11 -35.56 3.86
C GLU A 17 -57.75 -34.16 4.36
N GLU A 18 -58.05 -33.29 3.47
CA GLU A 18 -58.26 -31.86 3.53
C GLU A 18 -58.78 -31.30 4.86
N ASN A 19 -58.18 -30.20 5.26
CA ASN A 19 -58.93 -29.08 5.86
C ASN A 19 -58.13 -27.78 5.73
N GLU A 20 -58.51 -26.97 4.75
CA GLU A 20 -58.40 -25.52 4.93
C GLU A 20 -59.55 -25.05 5.83
N PRO A 21 -59.36 -24.07 6.71
CA PRO A 21 -59.61 -22.70 6.25
C PRO A 21 -58.82 -21.58 6.97
N GLU A 22 -58.96 -20.45 6.34
CA GLU A 22 -59.00 -19.10 6.89
C GLU A 22 -57.76 -18.23 6.86
N ARG A 23 -57.90 -17.29 5.97
CA ARG A 23 -57.18 -16.04 5.81
C ARG A 23 -57.07 -15.29 7.16
N ALA A 24 -55.85 -15.01 7.54
CA ALA A 24 -55.53 -13.87 8.37
C ALA A 24 -54.38 -13.10 7.76
N THR A 25 -54.78 -11.98 7.17
CA THR A 25 -53.89 -10.92 6.67
C THR A 25 -53.20 -10.27 7.85
N VAL A 26 -51.93 -10.64 8.10
CA VAL A 26 -51.08 -9.84 9.00
C VAL A 26 -50.00 -9.23 8.14
N ARG A 27 -50.20 -7.93 7.89
CA ARG A 27 -49.18 -7.02 7.41
C ARG A 27 -48.07 -6.96 8.45
N ALA A 28 -47.02 -7.73 8.29
CA ALA A 28 -45.77 -7.55 9.04
C ALA A 28 -44.90 -6.53 8.27
N ALA A 29 -44.68 -5.40 8.92
CA ALA A 29 -43.77 -4.36 8.48
C ALA A 29 -42.36 -4.95 8.35
N GLU A 30 -41.77 -4.85 7.16
CA GLU A 30 -40.36 -5.04 6.96
C GLU A 30 -39.57 -3.96 7.70
N PRO A 31 -38.60 -4.31 8.54
CA PRO A 31 -37.59 -3.35 8.91
C PRO A 31 -36.62 -3.28 7.73
N ALA A 32 -36.73 -2.22 6.94
CA ALA A 32 -35.71 -1.82 5.99
C ALA A 32 -34.42 -1.49 6.75
N PHE A 33 -33.67 -2.54 7.08
CA PHE A 33 -32.26 -2.37 7.44
C PHE A 33 -31.50 -2.16 6.12
N ALA A 34 -31.57 -0.92 5.63
CA ALA A 34 -30.66 -0.46 4.60
C ALA A 34 -29.26 -0.53 5.18
N VAL A 35 -28.59 -1.65 4.96
CA VAL A 35 -27.13 -1.75 5.03
C VAL A 35 -26.61 -0.73 4.03
N ARG A 36 -26.32 0.46 4.56
CA ARG A 36 -25.50 1.45 3.88
C ARG A 36 -24.16 0.77 3.63
N GLN A 37 -24.04 0.08 2.52
CA GLN A 37 -22.74 -0.28 1.97
C GLN A 37 -22.03 1.05 1.75
N SER A 38 -21.16 1.37 2.69
CA SER A 38 -20.14 2.39 2.50
C SER A 38 -19.42 1.98 1.22
N ARG A 39 -19.73 2.65 0.13
CA ARG A 39 -18.89 2.66 -1.06
C ARG A 39 -17.58 3.27 -0.60
N THR A 40 -16.73 2.43 -0.03
CA THR A 40 -15.32 2.72 0.09
C THR A 40 -14.87 3.02 -1.33
N MET A 41 -14.59 4.30 -1.62
CA MET A 41 -13.98 4.72 -2.88
C MET A 41 -12.90 3.70 -3.15
N ALA A 42 -13.03 2.96 -4.23
CA ALA A 42 -12.02 1.99 -4.62
C ALA A 42 -10.73 2.78 -4.85
N SER A 43 -9.88 2.82 -3.82
CA SER A 43 -8.57 3.45 -3.89
C SER A 43 -7.87 2.85 -5.10
N ALA A 44 -7.47 3.71 -6.05
CA ALA A 44 -6.86 3.26 -7.28
C ALA A 44 -5.65 2.39 -6.94
N ARG A 45 -5.76 1.09 -7.23
CA ARG A 45 -4.68 0.13 -6.97
C ARG A 45 -3.54 0.40 -7.94
N LYS A 46 -2.33 0.43 -7.41
CA LYS A 46 -1.12 0.69 -8.19
C LYS A 46 -0.37 -0.61 -8.44
N PRO A 47 0.21 -0.79 -9.62
CA PRO A 47 1.06 -1.94 -9.89
C PRO A 47 2.31 -1.89 -9.02
N VAL A 48 2.61 -3.03 -8.39
CA VAL A 48 3.76 -3.19 -7.49
C VAL A 48 4.51 -4.47 -7.78
N ILE A 49 5.80 -4.46 -7.48
CA ILE A 49 6.67 -5.63 -7.43
C ILE A 49 7.19 -5.75 -6.01
N VAL A 50 6.85 -6.86 -5.35
CA VAL A 50 7.29 -7.18 -4.00
C VAL A 50 8.53 -8.04 -4.08
N ARG A 51 9.64 -7.60 -3.46
CA ARG A 51 10.88 -8.38 -3.30
C ARG A 51 10.89 -8.99 -1.92
N LYS A 52 11.17 -10.29 -1.86
CA LYS A 52 11.33 -11.03 -0.60
C LYS A 52 12.81 -11.15 -0.21
N PHE A 53 13.05 -11.40 1.08
CA PHE A 53 14.38 -11.77 1.55
C PHE A 53 14.88 -13.09 0.98
N SER A 54 13.97 -14.02 0.63
CA SER A 54 14.30 -15.27 -0.09
C SER A 54 14.85 -15.05 -1.51
N ARG A 55 14.99 -13.78 -1.95
CA ARG A 55 15.36 -13.37 -3.31
C ARG A 55 14.30 -13.63 -4.38
N ASP A 56 13.16 -14.19 -4.01
CA ASP A 56 11.99 -14.26 -4.89
C ASP A 56 11.31 -12.90 -5.01
N TRP A 57 10.51 -12.77 -6.03
CA TRP A 57 9.67 -11.60 -6.22
C TRP A 57 8.29 -11.99 -6.74
N CYS A 58 7.30 -11.15 -6.47
CA CYS A 58 5.96 -11.29 -7.02
C CYS A 58 5.43 -9.93 -7.48
N ALA A 59 4.63 -9.96 -8.54
CA ALA A 59 3.98 -8.78 -9.08
C ALA A 59 2.51 -8.77 -8.66
N GLY A 60 1.93 -7.58 -8.56
CA GLY A 60 0.51 -7.44 -8.23
C GLY A 60 0.09 -5.98 -8.10
N TYR A 61 -1.12 -5.78 -7.59
CA TYR A 61 -1.72 -4.47 -7.40
C TYR A 61 -1.97 -4.20 -5.92
N ALA A 62 -1.39 -3.15 -5.38
CA ALA A 62 -1.57 -2.73 -3.99
C ALA A 62 -2.44 -1.47 -3.86
N GLY A 63 -3.16 -1.35 -2.73
CA GLY A 63 -3.90 -0.14 -2.38
C GLY A 63 -2.98 1.02 -2.02
N ALA A 64 -3.54 2.22 -1.88
CA ALA A 64 -2.77 3.41 -1.51
C ALA A 64 -2.41 3.44 0.00
N ASP A 65 -3.16 2.73 0.82
CA ASP A 65 -3.02 2.57 2.27
C ASP A 65 -2.02 1.49 2.69
N PHE A 66 -1.20 1.10 1.78
CA PHE A 66 -0.12 0.17 1.88
C PHE A 66 0.90 0.62 2.94
N GLY A 67 1.16 -0.22 3.91
CA GLY A 67 2.08 0.10 5.01
C GLY A 67 1.43 0.72 6.25
N GLN A 68 0.12 0.97 6.25
CA GLN A 68 -0.58 1.29 7.50
C GLN A 68 -0.79 0.01 8.30
N GLN A 69 0.00 -0.20 9.33
CA GLN A 69 -0.14 -1.11 10.50
C GLN A 69 -1.04 -2.36 10.34
N LYS A 70 -1.10 -2.96 9.15
CA LYS A 70 -1.72 -4.27 8.97
C LYS A 70 -0.71 -5.34 9.39
N ALA A 71 -1.19 -6.42 10.01
CA ALA A 71 -0.36 -7.55 10.41
C ALA A 71 0.34 -8.21 9.21
N GLU A 72 -0.29 -8.17 8.04
CA GLU A 72 0.19 -8.76 6.81
C GLU A 72 0.06 -7.78 5.64
N LEU A 73 0.92 -7.98 4.67
CA LEU A 73 0.82 -7.35 3.36
C LEU A 73 -0.25 -8.05 2.54
N GLU A 74 -1.27 -7.30 2.10
CA GLU A 74 -2.28 -7.78 1.16
C GLU A 74 -2.16 -7.05 -0.17
N PHE A 75 -2.14 -7.80 -1.26
CA PHE A 75 -2.20 -7.27 -2.62
C PHE A 75 -2.91 -8.24 -3.57
N LEU A 76 -3.33 -7.79 -4.74
CA LEU A 76 -3.88 -8.66 -5.78
C LEU A 76 -2.77 -9.09 -6.72
N ASP A 77 -2.71 -10.39 -7.03
CA ASP A 77 -1.88 -10.84 -8.13
C ASP A 77 -2.42 -10.35 -9.50
N PRO A 78 -1.68 -10.51 -10.59
CA PRO A 78 -2.16 -10.12 -11.91
C PRO A 78 -3.43 -10.86 -12.36
N GLY A 79 -3.73 -12.04 -11.78
CA GLY A 79 -4.94 -12.81 -12.01
C GLY A 79 -6.15 -12.35 -11.16
N GLY A 80 -5.97 -11.34 -10.29
CA GLY A 80 -7.03 -10.80 -9.42
C GLY A 80 -7.23 -11.57 -8.12
N LYS A 81 -6.39 -12.55 -7.81
CA LYS A 81 -6.42 -13.29 -6.54
C LYS A 81 -5.73 -12.49 -5.44
N VAL A 82 -6.32 -12.48 -4.25
CA VAL A 82 -5.71 -11.87 -3.07
C VAL A 82 -4.53 -12.72 -2.60
N VAL A 83 -3.36 -12.10 -2.51
CA VAL A 83 -2.14 -12.66 -1.93
C VAL A 83 -1.91 -12.00 -0.58
N ARG A 84 -1.63 -12.81 0.45
CA ARG A 84 -1.25 -12.37 1.80
C ARG A 84 0.16 -12.82 2.10
N MET A 85 0.92 -11.96 2.75
CA MET A 85 2.33 -12.21 3.06
C MET A 85 2.70 -11.49 4.35
N GLY A 86 3.38 -12.18 5.25
CA GLY A 86 3.94 -11.55 6.45
C GLY A 86 4.99 -10.51 6.08
N TRP A 87 5.01 -9.41 6.80
CA TRP A 87 5.96 -8.32 6.55
C TRP A 87 7.42 -8.75 6.74
N GLU A 88 7.70 -9.73 7.58
CA GLU A 88 9.02 -10.29 7.82
C GLU A 88 9.66 -10.92 6.57
N GLN A 89 8.83 -11.32 5.60
CA GLN A 89 9.29 -11.85 4.33
C GLN A 89 9.61 -10.74 3.32
N VAL A 90 9.08 -9.54 3.54
CA VAL A 90 9.13 -8.43 2.59
C VAL A 90 10.40 -7.63 2.78
N LYS A 91 11.25 -7.63 1.76
CA LYS A 91 12.48 -6.84 1.72
C LYS A 91 12.20 -5.39 1.31
N TRP A 92 11.55 -5.18 0.18
CA TRP A 92 11.01 -3.91 -0.28
C TRP A 92 9.90 -4.10 -1.31
N ILE A 93 9.23 -3.03 -1.64
CA ILE A 93 8.15 -3.00 -2.60
C ILE A 93 8.36 -1.84 -3.57
N CYS A 94 8.42 -2.17 -4.86
CA CYS A 94 8.54 -1.19 -5.93
C CYS A 94 7.18 -0.83 -6.47
N TYR A 95 6.81 0.44 -6.45
CA TYR A 95 5.73 0.97 -7.27
C TYR A 95 6.28 1.12 -8.69
N VAL A 96 5.63 0.47 -9.64
CA VAL A 96 6.06 0.46 -11.03
C VAL A 96 5.03 1.14 -11.93
N ARG A 97 5.43 1.56 -13.13
CA ARG A 97 4.50 2.10 -14.12
C ARG A 97 3.68 0.99 -14.73
N ASP A 98 4.37 -0.04 -15.19
CA ASP A 98 3.80 -1.19 -15.87
C ASP A 98 4.48 -2.48 -15.40
N PHE A 99 3.76 -3.60 -15.51
CA PHE A 99 4.41 -4.89 -15.38
C PHE A 99 5.27 -5.15 -16.61
N PRO A 100 6.52 -5.59 -16.40
CA PRO A 100 7.39 -5.88 -17.54
C PRO A 100 6.80 -7.02 -18.36
N ALA A 101 6.59 -6.76 -19.64
CA ALA A 101 6.11 -7.74 -20.61
C ALA A 101 7.22 -8.67 -21.15
N GLY A 102 8.43 -8.58 -20.62
CA GLY A 102 9.62 -9.28 -21.10
C GLY A 102 10.25 -10.21 -20.09
N PRO A 103 11.34 -10.88 -20.46
CA PRO A 103 12.02 -11.83 -19.60
C PRO A 103 12.38 -11.20 -18.24
N ALA A 104 12.41 -12.04 -17.21
CA ALA A 104 12.56 -11.66 -15.80
C ALA A 104 13.72 -10.68 -15.48
N ASP A 105 14.69 -10.55 -16.35
CA ASP A 105 15.83 -9.66 -16.24
C ASP A 105 15.48 -8.16 -16.29
N GLN A 106 14.45 -7.78 -17.02
CA GLN A 106 14.02 -6.35 -17.08
C GLN A 106 13.23 -5.94 -15.85
N ALA A 107 12.62 -6.90 -15.17
CA ALA A 107 11.86 -6.71 -13.94
C ALA A 107 12.73 -6.88 -12.67
N ASN A 108 14.01 -7.24 -12.80
CA ASN A 108 14.84 -7.59 -11.67
C ASN A 108 15.02 -6.38 -10.70
N PRO A 109 14.39 -6.40 -9.52
CA PRO A 109 14.51 -5.32 -8.55
C PRO A 109 15.96 -5.16 -8.02
N GLU A 110 16.84 -6.15 -8.18
CA GLU A 110 18.24 -6.08 -7.75
C GLU A 110 19.04 -5.01 -8.48
N ARG A 111 18.56 -4.56 -9.63
CA ARG A 111 19.16 -3.38 -10.29
C ARG A 111 19.13 -2.14 -9.40
N LEU A 112 18.17 -2.04 -8.47
CA LEU A 112 18.08 -0.93 -7.52
C LEU A 112 19.30 -0.87 -6.58
N LEU A 113 19.85 -2.02 -6.20
CA LEU A 113 21.03 -2.09 -5.32
C LEU A 113 22.28 -1.46 -5.94
N ARG A 114 22.33 -1.40 -7.27
CA ARG A 114 23.46 -0.82 -8.03
C ARG A 114 23.24 0.65 -8.40
N LYS A 115 22.04 1.18 -8.15
CA LYS A 115 21.70 2.56 -8.51
C LYS A 115 22.10 3.52 -7.40
N ARG A 116 22.87 4.53 -7.77
CA ARG A 116 23.29 5.65 -6.90
C ARG A 116 23.01 6.96 -7.63
N PHE A 117 22.82 8.02 -6.86
CA PHE A 117 22.75 9.35 -7.46
C PHE A 117 24.12 9.73 -8.02
N SER A 118 24.19 10.02 -9.32
CA SER A 118 25.40 10.51 -9.98
C SER A 118 25.74 11.95 -9.64
N SER A 119 24.76 12.70 -9.14
CA SER A 119 24.88 14.09 -8.74
C SER A 119 23.84 14.40 -7.67
N ARG A 120 24.00 15.54 -6.98
CA ARG A 120 23.06 15.99 -5.95
C ARG A 120 21.63 16.07 -6.51
N PRO A 121 20.63 15.42 -5.89
CA PRO A 121 19.24 15.50 -6.31
C PRO A 121 18.72 16.94 -6.28
N ARG A 122 17.82 17.27 -7.22
CA ARG A 122 17.20 18.62 -7.29
C ARG A 122 15.88 18.71 -6.52
N THR A 123 15.28 17.58 -6.21
CA THR A 123 14.02 17.50 -5.46
C THR A 123 14.32 17.63 -3.98
N ALA A 124 13.57 18.46 -3.26
CA ALA A 124 13.73 18.62 -1.81
C ALA A 124 13.43 17.29 -1.08
N GLY A 125 14.18 17.02 -0.01
CA GLY A 125 14.02 15.81 0.81
C GLY A 125 15.33 15.43 1.50
N LEU A 126 15.34 14.22 2.06
CA LEU A 126 16.52 13.62 2.67
C LEU A 126 17.12 12.59 1.70
N TRP A 127 18.36 12.81 1.32
CA TRP A 127 19.13 11.82 0.59
C TRP A 127 19.63 10.79 1.59
N LEU A 128 19.12 9.57 1.45
CA LEU A 128 19.36 8.47 2.38
C LEU A 128 20.09 7.32 1.71
N ARG A 129 20.92 6.67 2.50
CA ARG A 129 21.42 5.32 2.26
C ARG A 129 20.84 4.40 3.32
N VAL A 130 20.17 3.35 2.90
CA VAL A 130 19.46 2.41 3.75
C VAL A 130 20.13 1.04 3.63
N THR A 131 20.69 0.54 4.73
CA THR A 131 21.21 -0.82 4.83
C THR A 131 20.09 -1.73 5.32
N LEU A 132 19.84 -2.80 4.61
CA LEU A 132 18.84 -3.79 4.92
C LEU A 132 19.40 -4.88 5.82
N SER A 133 18.51 -5.66 6.47
CA SER A 133 18.91 -6.71 7.42
C SER A 133 19.76 -7.83 6.83
N ASP A 134 19.75 -8.00 5.51
CA ASP A 134 20.62 -8.94 4.79
C ASP A 134 21.92 -8.31 4.25
N GLY A 135 22.20 -7.05 4.64
CA GLY A 135 23.40 -6.32 4.25
C GLY A 135 23.33 -5.62 2.89
N ASP A 136 22.25 -5.78 2.15
CA ASP A 136 22.05 -5.03 0.89
C ASP A 136 21.78 -3.55 1.17
N GLU A 137 22.22 -2.68 0.26
CA GLU A 137 22.07 -1.22 0.39
C GLU A 137 21.19 -0.64 -0.70
N LEU A 138 20.27 0.22 -0.30
CA LEU A 138 19.46 1.05 -1.18
C LEU A 138 19.81 2.52 -0.99
N GLU A 139 19.80 3.27 -2.09
CA GLU A 139 19.93 4.72 -2.06
C GLU A 139 18.68 5.37 -2.63
N GLY A 140 18.20 6.41 -1.98
CA GLY A 140 16.97 7.07 -2.39
C GLY A 140 16.76 8.42 -1.71
N LEU A 141 15.76 9.13 -2.17
CA LEU A 141 15.32 10.39 -1.60
C LEU A 141 14.00 10.18 -0.86
N ALA A 142 13.98 10.44 0.45
CA ALA A 142 12.79 10.40 1.27
C ALA A 142 12.21 11.81 1.50
N ALA A 143 10.93 11.90 1.83
CA ALA A 143 10.36 13.12 2.38
C ALA A 143 10.98 13.43 3.74
N ASN A 144 11.19 14.71 4.03
CA ASN A 144 11.63 15.15 5.36
C ASN A 144 10.39 15.42 6.22
N ASP A 145 9.79 14.37 6.75
CA ASP A 145 8.58 14.42 7.56
C ASP A 145 8.60 13.37 8.70
N ARG A 146 7.53 13.31 9.48
CA ARG A 146 7.40 12.41 10.63
C ARG A 146 7.46 10.92 10.27
N THR A 147 7.17 10.54 9.04
CA THR A 147 7.17 9.12 8.63
C THR A 147 8.55 8.46 8.77
N LEU A 148 9.61 9.27 8.78
CA LEU A 148 10.97 8.80 9.09
C LEU A 148 11.09 8.22 10.51
N VAL A 149 10.35 8.76 11.46
CA VAL A 149 10.41 8.37 12.88
C VAL A 149 9.29 7.39 13.21
N ASP A 150 8.05 7.75 12.88
CA ASP A 150 6.82 7.07 13.33
C ASP A 150 6.25 6.10 12.28
N GLY A 151 6.78 6.10 11.06
CA GLY A 151 6.23 5.32 9.96
C GLY A 151 6.50 3.83 10.07
N ALA A 152 5.58 3.01 9.58
CA ALA A 152 5.74 1.55 9.43
C ALA A 152 6.84 1.17 8.42
N GLY A 153 7.35 2.14 7.65
CA GLY A 153 8.43 1.99 6.68
C GLY A 153 8.79 3.30 6.02
N LEU A 154 9.75 3.26 5.12
CA LEU A 154 10.23 4.42 4.37
C LEU A 154 9.76 4.36 2.92
N LEU A 155 9.28 5.49 2.39
CA LEU A 155 8.98 5.65 0.99
C LEU A 155 10.09 6.45 0.30
N LEU A 156 10.85 5.81 -0.57
CA LEU A 156 11.99 6.36 -1.26
C LEU A 156 11.69 6.64 -2.75
N THR A 157 12.19 7.75 -3.26
CA THR A 157 12.34 7.98 -4.69
C THR A 157 13.70 7.43 -5.12
N PRO A 158 13.76 6.47 -6.07
CA PRO A 158 15.03 5.90 -6.51
C PRO A 158 15.87 6.94 -7.28
N PRO A 159 17.21 6.73 -7.40
CA PRO A 159 18.10 7.59 -8.14
C PRO A 159 17.73 7.74 -9.63
N ASP A 160 17.17 6.69 -10.21
CA ASP A 160 16.77 6.65 -11.61
C ASP A 160 15.23 6.77 -11.73
N THR A 161 14.73 7.99 -11.81
CA THR A 161 13.30 8.28 -11.97
C THR A 161 12.75 7.97 -13.38
N ARG A 162 13.62 7.70 -14.35
CA ARG A 162 13.25 7.31 -15.71
C ARG A 162 13.01 5.82 -15.84
N SER A 163 13.46 5.03 -14.84
CA SER A 163 13.21 3.59 -14.79
C SER A 163 11.71 3.30 -14.57
N ASN A 164 11.34 2.05 -14.75
CA ASN A 164 9.99 1.57 -14.47
C ASN A 164 9.60 1.77 -12.99
N THR A 165 10.56 1.73 -12.06
CA THR A 165 10.33 1.94 -10.62
C THR A 165 10.19 3.43 -10.32
N GLN A 166 9.02 3.82 -9.83
CA GLN A 166 8.72 5.20 -9.45
C GLN A 166 9.02 5.51 -7.99
N ARG A 167 8.70 4.56 -7.10
CA ARG A 167 8.87 4.65 -5.65
C ARG A 167 9.25 3.28 -5.11
N ILE A 168 9.96 3.28 -3.98
CA ILE A 168 10.33 2.08 -3.25
C ILE A 168 9.83 2.25 -1.83
N TYR A 169 9.00 1.32 -1.37
CA TYR A 169 8.63 1.23 0.04
C TYR A 169 9.50 0.19 0.72
N VAL A 170 10.16 0.57 1.79
CA VAL A 170 11.00 -0.31 2.62
C VAL A 170 10.36 -0.45 3.99
N PRO A 171 9.85 -1.64 4.36
CA PRO A 171 9.29 -1.87 5.69
C PRO A 171 10.31 -1.56 6.79
N ARG A 172 9.87 -0.98 7.91
CA ARG A 172 10.77 -0.60 9.02
C ARG A 172 11.60 -1.79 9.52
N GLN A 173 11.00 -2.94 9.63
CA GLN A 173 11.67 -4.17 10.09
C GLN A 173 12.72 -4.72 9.11
N ALA A 174 12.66 -4.31 7.84
CA ALA A 174 13.68 -4.66 6.85
C ALA A 174 14.93 -3.77 6.94
N ILE A 175 14.88 -2.67 7.71
CA ILE A 175 15.95 -1.69 7.82
C ILE A 175 16.84 -2.04 9.00
N GLN A 176 18.12 -2.28 8.72
CA GLN A 176 19.16 -2.45 9.73
C GLN A 176 19.71 -1.10 10.18
N SER A 177 20.07 -0.23 9.22
CA SER A 177 20.58 1.10 9.51
C SER A 177 20.19 2.12 8.44
N LEU A 178 20.23 3.40 8.81
CA LEU A 178 19.87 4.52 7.96
C LEU A 178 20.92 5.60 8.11
N GLU A 179 21.54 5.99 7.00
CA GLU A 179 22.50 7.07 6.90
C GLU A 179 21.88 8.24 6.13
N VAL A 180 21.94 9.44 6.71
CA VAL A 180 21.57 10.68 6.02
C VAL A 180 22.78 11.21 5.29
N VAL A 181 22.83 11.03 3.98
CA VAL A 181 23.93 11.50 3.12
C VAL A 181 23.88 13.03 3.01
N SER A 182 22.69 13.59 2.79
CA SER A 182 22.52 15.05 2.69
C SER A 182 21.05 15.46 2.85
N LEU A 183 20.84 16.66 3.36
CA LEU A 183 19.55 17.37 3.29
C LEU A 183 19.51 18.18 2.00
N ILE A 184 18.50 17.91 1.17
CA ILE A 184 18.23 18.65 -0.05
C ILE A 184 17.12 19.65 0.23
N GLY A 185 17.49 20.95 0.32
CA GLY A 185 16.54 22.04 0.58
C GLY A 185 15.64 22.33 -0.63
N ALA A 186 14.53 23.05 -0.39
CA ALA A 186 13.76 23.66 -1.46
C ALA A 186 14.67 24.62 -2.25
N SER A 187 14.50 24.70 -3.58
CA SER A 187 15.32 25.54 -4.42
C SER A 187 15.32 27.00 -3.90
N GLU A 188 16.45 27.66 -4.04
CA GLU A 188 16.68 29.04 -3.56
C GLU A 188 15.59 30.03 -4.02
N ARG A 189 14.96 29.77 -5.18
CA ARG A 189 13.79 30.53 -5.67
C ARG A 189 12.62 30.53 -4.71
N LYS A 190 12.28 29.37 -4.09
CA LYS A 190 11.20 29.31 -3.07
C LYS A 190 11.58 30.03 -1.78
N ARG A 191 12.87 30.04 -1.38
CA ARG A 191 13.33 30.79 -0.21
C ARG A 191 13.23 32.29 -0.43
N VAL A 192 13.61 32.78 -1.62
CA VAL A 192 13.53 34.20 -1.98
C VAL A 192 12.07 34.65 -2.08
N GLU A 193 11.18 33.83 -2.60
CA GLU A 193 9.77 34.13 -2.69
C GLU A 193 9.06 34.14 -1.33
N ALA A 194 9.40 33.20 -0.45
CA ALA A 194 8.93 33.19 0.94
C ALA A 194 9.48 34.37 1.75
N ALA A 195 10.74 34.76 1.53
CA ALA A 195 11.31 35.94 2.17
C ALA A 195 10.63 37.25 1.71
N ARG A 196 10.34 37.37 0.40
CA ARG A 196 9.61 38.54 -0.15
C ARG A 196 8.16 38.62 0.34
N GLN A 197 7.50 37.48 0.57
CA GLN A 197 6.15 37.46 1.15
C GLN A 197 6.16 37.80 2.63
N GLY A 198 7.21 37.46 3.37
CA GLY A 198 7.40 37.86 4.78
C GLY A 198 7.66 39.36 4.96
N GLU A 199 8.35 40.00 4.01
CA GLU A 199 8.61 41.47 4.05
C GLU A 199 7.37 42.29 3.64
N GLN A 200 6.38 41.70 2.98
CA GLN A 200 5.14 42.40 2.60
C GLN A 200 4.02 42.26 3.63
N GLN A 201 4.22 41.60 4.76
CA GLN A 201 3.26 41.66 5.86
C GLN A 201 3.37 43.03 6.54
N PRO A 202 2.33 43.89 6.44
CA PRO A 202 2.31 45.14 7.23
C PRO A 202 2.34 44.75 8.69
N GLY A 203 3.17 45.47 9.48
CA GLY A 203 3.25 45.23 10.92
C GLY A 203 1.85 45.31 11.54
N LEU A 204 1.45 44.24 12.23
CA LEU A 204 0.14 44.08 12.88
C LEU A 204 -0.02 45.02 14.08
N PHE A 205 1.01 45.83 14.39
CA PHE A 205 0.95 46.80 15.45
C PHE A 205 1.25 48.18 14.87
N PRO A 206 0.33 49.15 14.97
CA PRO A 206 0.62 50.54 14.64
C PRO A 206 1.70 51.04 15.60
N SER A 207 2.77 51.59 15.05
CA SER A 207 3.76 52.32 15.84
C SER A 207 3.04 53.55 16.44
N ASP A 208 2.92 53.60 17.74
CA ASP A 208 2.39 54.76 18.45
C ASP A 208 3.36 55.96 18.22
N PRO A 209 2.88 57.06 17.60
CA PRO A 209 3.75 58.19 17.32
C PRO A 209 3.90 59.17 18.52
N ASP A 210 3.30 58.86 19.69
CA ASP A 210 3.29 59.76 20.87
C ASP A 210 3.95 59.15 22.10
N ALA A 211 5.22 58.83 22.00
CA ALA A 211 6.08 58.63 23.18
C ALA A 211 7.21 59.66 23.18
N ASN A 212 6.88 60.87 23.66
CA ASN A 212 7.87 61.90 24.05
C ASN A 212 7.63 62.30 25.50
#